data_7826cba6787e26cd6fbcdb4b5e37712e
#
_entry.id   7826cba6787e26cd6fbcdb4b5e37712e
#
_cell.length_a   1.000
_cell.length_b   1.000
_cell.length_c   1.000
_cell.angle_alpha   90.00
_cell.angle_beta   90.00
_cell.angle_gamma   90.00
#
_symmetry.space_group_name_H-M   'P 1'
#
loop_
_entity.id
_entity.type
_entity.pdbx_description
1 polymer ?
#
loop_
_entity_poly.entity_id
_entity_poly.type
_entity_poly.pdbx_seq_one_letter_code
_entity_poly.pdbx_strand_id
1 'polypeptide(L)'
;MKRFLEQLREGDTMLQVGGLVAAAVFLLAGPGWMLYVYLLDLGAGGLGGPAEADTPAARSIAEMEQLDRFTFLLWGTADEFAAMPAVFVDGDAYWLVTLDSGETVAARFWPESIQWERRDGVYLTICPVGSWQEWKLSGESLAQLNRDAPQLTVASRYVDMVGAHRDGRNQTNFNAGFHTFSLVAGLAALMAVGLRQERKREKKINASLPRDDLERWLTGACAIWGQFFAQLGRTPDGRRDVKARRGPIRFGGQQMDGKGQSYTRRVLKEDWEIENRKDLVETVEYMSAGPGFTKCGSQAARAWQLCRSMQLLAMGFVAGWYSREELVRRSCQVGRAMQEHFRSWDELCQGFLDGFFAWRSGAFGVEDAQAALQERRDIYRELQQRPDSPYRLSWYLPLNPESGPGGSSARPAWEK
;
A
#
# COMPACT_ATOMS: atom_id res chain seq x y z
N MET A 1 -2.97 -17.69 -10.33
CA MET A 1 -1.77 -17.57 -11.16
C MET A 1 -2.05 -16.91 -12.52
N LYS A 2 -3.00 -17.37 -13.37
CA LYS A 2 -3.35 -16.70 -14.65
C LYS A 2 -3.77 -15.23 -14.49
N ARG A 3 -4.63 -14.89 -13.53
CA ARG A 3 -5.04 -13.49 -13.23
C ARG A 3 -3.90 -12.59 -12.75
N PHE A 4 -2.92 -13.15 -12.03
CA PHE A 4 -1.72 -12.44 -11.60
C PHE A 4 -0.81 -12.12 -12.81
N LEU A 5 -0.70 -13.07 -13.75
CA LEU A 5 0.07 -12.89 -14.98
C LEU A 5 -0.61 -11.92 -15.99
N GLU A 6 -1.94 -11.84 -15.99
CA GLU A 6 -2.66 -10.83 -16.79
C GLU A 6 -2.53 -9.41 -16.23
N GLN A 7 -2.48 -9.25 -14.90
CA GLN A 7 -2.17 -7.97 -14.25
C GLN A 7 -0.71 -7.55 -14.45
N LEU A 8 0.23 -8.49 -14.61
CA LEU A 8 1.63 -8.23 -14.94
C LEU A 8 1.84 -7.68 -16.37
N ARG A 9 0.87 -7.85 -17.26
CA ARG A 9 0.96 -7.47 -18.66
C ARG A 9 0.58 -6.02 -18.97
N GLU A 10 -0.03 -5.32 -18.02
CA GLU A 10 -0.41 -3.91 -18.15
C GLU A 10 0.68 -2.98 -17.62
N GLY A 11 1.75 -2.79 -18.37
CA GLY A 11 2.82 -1.76 -18.35
C GLY A 11 3.25 -1.03 -17.04
N ASP A 12 2.39 -0.91 -16.04
CA ASP A 12 2.65 -0.28 -14.73
C ASP A 12 3.27 -1.27 -13.71
N THR A 13 3.47 -2.52 -14.13
CA THR A 13 3.77 -3.67 -13.27
C THR A 13 5.23 -3.77 -12.83
N MET A 14 6.19 -3.26 -13.61
CA MET A 14 7.60 -3.35 -13.23
C MET A 14 7.92 -2.57 -11.95
N LEU A 15 7.31 -1.40 -11.76
CA LEU A 15 7.46 -0.60 -10.53
C LEU A 15 6.73 -1.24 -9.33
N GLN A 16 5.63 -1.94 -9.58
CA GLN A 16 4.87 -2.64 -8.53
C GLN A 16 5.57 -3.93 -8.11
N VAL A 17 6.09 -4.69 -9.07
CA VAL A 17 6.90 -5.90 -8.79
C VAL A 17 8.23 -5.51 -8.16
N GLY A 18 8.90 -4.47 -8.65
CA GLY A 18 10.12 -3.94 -8.02
C GLY A 18 9.90 -3.49 -6.59
N GLY A 19 8.78 -2.80 -6.30
CA GLY A 19 8.40 -2.39 -4.95
C GLY A 19 8.05 -3.58 -4.04
N LEU A 20 7.32 -4.58 -4.55
CA LEU A 20 7.00 -5.81 -3.82
C LEU A 20 8.23 -6.68 -3.59
N VAL A 21 9.12 -6.80 -4.56
CA VAL A 21 10.39 -7.53 -4.42
C VAL A 21 11.30 -6.80 -3.44
N ALA A 22 11.43 -5.49 -3.51
CA ALA A 22 12.20 -4.71 -2.55
C ALA A 22 11.63 -4.84 -1.12
N ALA A 23 10.31 -4.76 -0.95
CA ALA A 23 9.65 -4.96 0.33
C ALA A 23 9.81 -6.40 0.84
N ALA A 24 9.72 -7.42 -0.03
CA ALA A 24 9.96 -8.82 0.33
C ALA A 24 11.43 -9.05 0.72
N VAL A 25 12.38 -8.45 0.01
CA VAL A 25 13.81 -8.51 0.37
C VAL A 25 14.05 -7.83 1.70
N PHE A 26 13.46 -6.65 1.97
CA PHE A 26 13.57 -5.97 3.26
C PHE A 26 12.91 -6.75 4.41
N LEU A 27 11.75 -7.37 4.18
CA LEU A 27 11.06 -8.19 5.18
C LEU A 27 11.76 -9.53 5.44
N LEU A 28 12.37 -10.13 4.42
CA LEU A 28 13.08 -11.40 4.54
C LEU A 28 14.53 -11.23 5.02
N ALA A 29 15.21 -10.16 4.59
CA ALA A 29 16.59 -9.92 5.01
C ALA A 29 16.68 -9.48 6.48
N GLY A 30 15.76 -8.68 6.99
CA GLY A 30 15.72 -8.25 8.40
C GLY A 30 15.27 -9.39 9.33
N PRO A 31 13.99 -9.79 9.30
CA PRO A 31 13.47 -10.83 10.21
C PRO A 31 14.06 -12.21 9.93
N GLY A 32 14.38 -12.55 8.69
CA GLY A 32 15.05 -13.80 8.35
C GLY A 32 16.46 -13.88 8.91
N TRP A 33 17.20 -12.78 8.89
CA TRP A 33 18.51 -12.69 9.53
C TRP A 33 18.40 -12.73 11.06
N MET A 34 17.42 -12.04 11.67
CA MET A 34 17.17 -12.13 13.11
C MET A 34 16.76 -13.55 13.52
N LEU A 35 15.91 -14.22 12.76
CA LEU A 35 15.52 -15.59 13.01
C LEU A 35 16.72 -16.53 12.83
N TYR A 36 17.55 -16.31 11.84
CA TYR A 36 18.79 -17.09 11.60
C TYR A 36 19.78 -16.91 12.75
N VAL A 37 20.04 -15.68 13.19
CA VAL A 37 20.92 -15.39 14.34
C VAL A 37 20.32 -15.98 15.62
N TYR A 38 19.00 -15.83 15.85
CA TYR A 38 18.32 -16.39 17.00
C TYR A 38 18.34 -17.94 17.02
N LEU A 39 18.19 -18.59 15.87
CA LEU A 39 18.28 -20.04 15.75
C LEU A 39 19.73 -20.55 15.92
N LEU A 40 20.73 -19.77 15.49
CA LEU A 40 22.13 -20.06 15.74
C LEU A 40 22.45 -19.93 17.23
N ASP A 41 21.95 -18.89 17.91
CA ASP A 41 22.12 -18.70 19.36
C ASP A 41 21.42 -19.82 20.16
N LEU A 42 20.24 -20.28 19.73
CA LEU A 42 19.56 -21.44 20.33
C LEU A 42 20.32 -22.75 20.10
N GLY A 43 20.96 -22.91 18.92
CA GLY A 43 21.77 -24.08 18.56
C GLY A 43 23.14 -24.11 19.28
N ALA A 44 23.64 -22.94 19.71
CA ALA A 44 24.92 -22.77 20.39
C ALA A 44 24.85 -22.82 21.94
N GLY A 45 23.66 -23.10 22.52
CA GLY A 45 23.52 -23.38 23.95
C GLY A 45 23.50 -22.13 24.86
N GLY A 46 23.00 -20.99 24.35
CA GLY A 46 22.74 -19.80 25.15
C GLY A 46 23.71 -18.65 24.89
N LEU A 47 23.26 -17.48 25.19
CA LEU A 47 23.74 -16.10 24.99
C LEU A 47 25.24 -15.75 25.10
N GLY A 48 26.13 -16.73 25.04
CA GLY A 48 27.56 -16.55 24.83
C GLY A 48 27.89 -16.86 23.36
N GLY A 49 28.33 -15.88 22.61
CA GLY A 49 28.63 -16.05 21.18
C GLY A 49 29.73 -17.08 20.94
N PRO A 50 29.76 -17.77 19.76
CA PRO A 50 30.76 -18.78 19.45
C PRO A 50 32.20 -18.28 19.50
N ALA A 51 32.44 -16.97 19.61
CA ALA A 51 33.76 -16.37 19.80
C ALA A 51 34.33 -16.55 21.22
N GLU A 52 33.50 -16.85 22.24
CA GLU A 52 33.98 -17.08 23.61
C GLU A 52 34.40 -18.54 23.83
N ALA A 53 33.80 -19.50 23.12
CA ALA A 53 34.15 -20.91 23.25
C ALA A 53 35.57 -21.24 22.76
N ASP A 54 36.11 -20.48 21.82
CA ASP A 54 37.45 -20.69 21.23
C ASP A 54 38.51 -19.77 21.84
N THR A 55 38.16 -18.92 22.81
CA THR A 55 39.12 -18.00 23.43
C THR A 55 39.98 -18.73 24.42
N PRO A 56 41.32 -18.73 24.27
CA PRO A 56 42.22 -19.46 25.15
C PRO A 56 42.13 -18.93 26.57
N ALA A 57 42.09 -19.84 27.53
CA ALA A 57 42.18 -19.51 28.94
C ALA A 57 43.64 -19.33 29.33
N ALA A 58 44.00 -18.13 29.82
CA ALA A 58 45.32 -17.84 30.29
C ALA A 58 45.51 -18.29 31.76
N ARG A 59 46.60 -19.03 32.05
CA ARG A 59 46.95 -19.56 33.38
C ARG A 59 48.13 -18.86 34.02
N SER A 60 48.86 -18.05 33.23
CA SER A 60 50.03 -17.26 33.69
C SER A 60 50.08 -15.93 32.93
N ILE A 61 50.83 -14.98 33.49
CA ILE A 61 51.10 -13.70 32.82
C ILE A 61 51.87 -13.93 31.52
N ALA A 62 52.79 -14.90 31.47
CA ALA A 62 53.56 -15.21 30.28
C ALA A 62 52.64 -15.73 29.12
N GLU A 63 51.57 -16.48 29.40
CA GLU A 63 50.58 -16.86 28.42
C GLU A 63 49.70 -15.66 27.97
N MET A 64 49.32 -14.78 28.92
CA MET A 64 48.56 -13.57 28.63
C MET A 64 49.30 -12.62 27.71
N GLU A 65 50.63 -12.57 27.79
CA GLU A 65 51.47 -11.70 26.94
C GLU A 65 51.58 -12.20 25.49
N GLN A 66 51.31 -13.51 25.27
CA GLN A 66 51.33 -14.13 23.94
C GLN A 66 49.98 -14.02 23.23
N LEU A 67 48.92 -13.60 23.93
CA LEU A 67 47.55 -13.60 23.47
C LEU A 67 47.05 -12.18 23.37
N ASP A 68 46.44 -11.81 22.20
CA ASP A 68 45.78 -10.53 22.05
C ASP A 68 44.49 -10.46 22.88
N ARG A 69 43.82 -11.61 23.04
CA ARG A 69 42.60 -11.78 23.83
C ARG A 69 42.64 -13.10 24.55
N PHE A 70 42.16 -13.15 25.79
CA PHE A 70 42.14 -14.33 26.63
C PHE A 70 40.98 -14.28 27.64
N THR A 71 40.70 -15.41 28.26
CA THR A 71 39.80 -15.50 29.41
C THR A 71 40.53 -16.08 30.61
N PHE A 72 39.89 -16.03 31.78
CA PHE A 72 40.38 -16.74 32.99
C PHE A 72 39.44 -17.92 33.31
N LEU A 73 40.03 -18.99 33.77
CA LEU A 73 39.34 -20.07 34.44
C LEU A 73 39.68 -20.02 35.92
N LEU A 74 38.69 -19.72 36.73
CA LEU A 74 38.88 -19.62 38.18
C LEU A 74 38.11 -20.77 38.85
N TRP A 75 38.74 -21.44 39.77
CA TRP A 75 38.17 -22.52 40.57
C TRP A 75 37.92 -22.05 41.99
N GLY A 76 36.75 -22.26 42.54
CA GLY A 76 36.48 -21.91 43.93
C GLY A 76 35.04 -22.18 44.35
N THR A 77 34.75 -21.84 45.59
CA THR A 77 33.40 -21.85 46.15
C THR A 77 32.73 -20.49 45.90
N ALA A 78 31.40 -20.43 45.97
CA ALA A 78 30.66 -19.16 45.82
C ALA A 78 31.08 -18.11 46.86
N ASP A 79 31.45 -18.56 48.06
CA ASP A 79 31.89 -17.66 49.16
C ASP A 79 33.30 -17.08 48.86
N GLU A 80 34.20 -17.88 48.28
CA GLU A 80 35.52 -17.41 47.86
C GLU A 80 35.45 -16.34 46.75
N PHE A 81 34.55 -16.54 45.80
CA PHE A 81 34.34 -15.51 44.77
C PHE A 81 33.67 -14.25 45.32
N ALA A 82 32.70 -14.38 46.25
CA ALA A 82 32.11 -13.23 46.91
C ALA A 82 33.10 -12.43 47.78
N ALA A 83 34.11 -13.14 48.31
CA ALA A 83 35.20 -12.55 49.11
C ALA A 83 36.43 -12.13 48.29
N MET A 84 36.39 -12.24 46.93
CA MET A 84 37.51 -11.85 46.09
C MET A 84 37.94 -10.40 46.37
N PRO A 85 39.18 -10.13 46.65
CA PRO A 85 39.63 -8.77 46.93
C PRO A 85 39.54 -7.89 45.69
N ALA A 86 39.12 -6.66 45.88
CA ALA A 86 39.09 -5.65 44.82
C ALA A 86 39.76 -4.36 45.26
N VAL A 87 40.35 -3.66 44.32
CA VAL A 87 40.85 -2.30 44.47
C VAL A 87 39.97 -1.33 43.71
N PHE A 88 39.81 -0.14 44.22
CA PHE A 88 39.02 0.90 43.58
C PHE A 88 39.95 1.98 43.05
N VAL A 89 39.82 2.26 41.74
CA VAL A 89 40.59 3.27 41.05
C VAL A 89 39.62 4.13 40.25
N ASP A 90 39.65 5.44 40.52
CA ASP A 90 38.78 6.43 39.88
C ASP A 90 37.26 6.07 39.92
N GLY A 91 36.85 5.36 40.97
CA GLY A 91 35.46 4.91 41.17
C GLY A 91 35.08 3.58 40.53
N ASP A 92 35.97 2.99 39.74
CA ASP A 92 35.79 1.64 39.16
C ASP A 92 36.43 0.59 40.09
N ALA A 93 35.79 -0.57 40.20
CA ALA A 93 36.27 -1.74 40.90
C ALA A 93 37.16 -2.60 40.00
N TYR A 94 38.31 -2.99 40.46
CA TYR A 94 39.22 -3.93 39.83
C TYR A 94 39.44 -5.13 40.75
N TRP A 95 39.08 -6.29 40.30
CA TRP A 95 39.18 -7.53 41.05
C TRP A 95 40.62 -8.06 40.98
N LEU A 96 41.15 -8.53 42.11
CA LEU A 96 42.47 -9.11 42.18
C LEU A 96 42.36 -10.63 41.92
N VAL A 97 42.69 -10.99 40.70
CA VAL A 97 42.60 -12.39 40.21
C VAL A 97 43.99 -13.07 40.37
N THR A 98 44.03 -14.14 41.15
CA THR A 98 45.22 -15.00 41.25
C THR A 98 45.12 -16.11 40.24
N LEU A 99 46.11 -16.22 39.37
CA LEU A 99 46.23 -17.24 38.33
C LEU A 99 46.76 -18.58 38.86
N ASP A 100 46.62 -19.66 38.07
CA ASP A 100 47.16 -20.99 38.42
C ASP A 100 48.68 -20.97 38.69
N SER A 101 49.44 -20.02 38.09
CA SER A 101 50.84 -19.77 38.34
C SER A 101 51.16 -19.16 39.70
N GLY A 102 50.15 -18.75 40.47
CA GLY A 102 50.28 -17.99 41.70
C GLY A 102 50.48 -16.46 41.51
N GLU A 103 50.53 -15.99 40.26
CA GLU A 103 50.63 -14.58 39.90
C GLU A 103 49.28 -13.89 40.10
N THR A 104 49.25 -12.63 40.56
CA THR A 104 47.99 -11.88 40.74
C THR A 104 47.96 -10.68 39.81
N VAL A 105 46.82 -10.56 39.12
CA VAL A 105 46.54 -9.45 38.16
C VAL A 105 45.28 -8.70 38.58
N ALA A 106 45.23 -7.39 38.27
CA ALA A 106 44.01 -6.61 38.40
C ALA A 106 43.13 -6.83 37.15
N ALA A 107 41.87 -7.16 37.33
CA ALA A 107 40.95 -7.36 36.23
C ALA A 107 39.65 -6.56 36.46
N ARG A 108 39.18 -5.86 35.44
CA ARG A 108 37.94 -5.13 35.44
C ARG A 108 36.86 -5.94 34.69
N PHE A 109 35.84 -6.36 35.38
CA PHE A 109 34.68 -7.08 34.81
C PHE A 109 33.39 -6.80 35.58
N TRP A 110 32.24 -7.14 35.00
CA TRP A 110 30.98 -7.09 35.69
C TRP A 110 30.71 -8.43 36.36
N PRO A 111 30.38 -8.50 37.65
CA PRO A 111 30.10 -9.76 38.33
C PRO A 111 28.99 -10.58 37.60
N GLU A 112 28.04 -9.91 36.98
CA GLU A 112 26.94 -10.52 36.23
C GLU A 112 27.41 -11.15 34.92
N SER A 113 28.57 -10.81 34.41
CA SER A 113 29.13 -11.36 33.16
C SER A 113 29.88 -12.68 33.39
N ILE A 114 30.05 -13.11 34.62
CA ILE A 114 30.73 -14.35 34.97
C ILE A 114 29.81 -15.50 34.78
N GLN A 115 30.22 -16.52 34.01
CA GLN A 115 29.47 -17.78 33.85
C GLN A 115 29.91 -18.78 34.89
N TRP A 116 28.96 -19.38 35.61
CA TRP A 116 29.18 -20.34 36.64
C TRP A 116 28.81 -21.73 36.17
N GLU A 117 29.78 -22.64 36.16
CA GLU A 117 29.55 -24.07 35.92
C GLU A 117 29.96 -24.85 37.16
N ARG A 118 29.07 -25.74 37.65
CA ARG A 118 29.39 -26.60 38.79
C ARG A 118 29.94 -27.91 38.31
N ARG A 119 31.21 -28.21 38.66
CA ARG A 119 31.86 -29.49 38.41
C ARG A 119 32.39 -30.06 39.72
N ASP A 120 32.04 -31.31 40.03
CA ASP A 120 32.56 -32.05 41.19
C ASP A 120 32.49 -31.33 42.55
N GLY A 121 31.43 -30.52 42.73
CA GLY A 121 31.21 -29.77 43.97
C GLY A 121 31.90 -28.41 44.05
N VAL A 122 32.75 -28.08 43.10
CA VAL A 122 33.45 -26.79 42.95
C VAL A 122 32.85 -26.00 41.81
N TYR A 123 32.81 -24.70 41.90
CA TYR A 123 32.39 -23.85 40.79
C TYR A 123 33.61 -23.58 39.89
N LEU A 124 33.46 -23.87 38.61
CA LEU A 124 34.33 -23.37 37.57
C LEU A 124 33.69 -22.07 37.06
N THR A 125 34.44 -21.01 37.08
CA THR A 125 34.05 -19.68 36.58
C THR A 125 34.76 -19.43 35.30
N ILE A 126 34.05 -19.16 34.25
CA ILE A 126 34.58 -18.66 32.98
C ILE A 126 34.37 -17.13 32.97
N CYS A 127 35.47 -16.43 33.05
CA CYS A 127 35.43 -14.96 32.97
C CYS A 127 35.23 -14.49 31.54
N PRO A 128 34.66 -13.32 31.32
CA PRO A 128 34.53 -12.76 29.99
C PRO A 128 35.91 -12.57 29.32
N VAL A 129 35.91 -12.47 28.00
CA VAL A 129 37.14 -12.24 27.23
C VAL A 129 37.72 -10.87 27.54
N GLY A 130 39.00 -10.82 27.79
CA GLY A 130 39.71 -9.57 28.11
C GLY A 130 41.00 -9.39 27.33
N SER A 131 41.56 -8.22 27.49
CA SER A 131 42.87 -7.85 26.95
C SER A 131 43.62 -6.94 27.93
N TRP A 132 44.96 -6.91 27.80
CA TRP A 132 45.79 -6.00 28.59
C TRP A 132 45.52 -4.55 28.27
N GLN A 133 45.40 -3.72 29.32
CA GLN A 133 45.33 -2.26 29.21
C GLN A 133 46.38 -1.63 30.14
N GLU A 134 46.94 -0.54 29.69
CA GLU A 134 47.82 0.27 30.54
C GLU A 134 47.01 1.21 31.44
N TRP A 135 47.44 1.37 32.67
CA TRP A 135 46.84 2.35 33.56
C TRP A 135 47.08 3.77 33.05
N LYS A 136 46.02 4.53 32.93
CA LYS A 136 46.09 5.98 32.66
C LYS A 136 46.15 6.79 33.97
N LEU A 137 46.95 6.34 34.94
CA LEU A 137 47.07 6.93 36.26
C LEU A 137 48.30 7.83 36.37
N SER A 138 48.24 8.85 37.26
CA SER A 138 49.41 9.58 37.67
C SER A 138 50.40 8.68 38.40
N GLY A 139 51.65 9.05 38.44
CA GLY A 139 52.67 8.29 39.19
C GLY A 139 52.32 8.14 40.67
N GLU A 140 51.67 9.12 41.26
CA GLU A 140 51.23 9.10 42.67
C GLU A 140 50.07 8.09 42.87
N SER A 141 49.07 8.11 41.95
CA SER A 141 47.95 7.16 41.99
C SER A 141 48.42 5.70 41.77
N LEU A 142 49.40 5.51 40.90
CA LEU A 142 50.03 4.20 40.69
C LEU A 142 50.81 3.72 41.92
N ALA A 143 51.51 4.61 42.57
CA ALA A 143 52.19 4.32 43.84
C ALA A 143 51.21 4.01 44.99
N GLN A 144 50.04 4.64 44.99
CA GLN A 144 48.97 4.33 45.92
C GLN A 144 48.40 2.92 45.66
N LEU A 145 48.08 2.62 44.39
CA LEU A 145 47.60 1.29 43.98
C LEU A 145 48.55 0.18 44.43
N ASN A 146 49.85 0.37 44.28
CA ASN A 146 50.88 -0.59 44.72
C ASN A 146 50.93 -0.75 46.25
N ARG A 147 50.55 0.27 47.00
CA ARG A 147 50.42 0.16 48.48
C ARG A 147 49.16 -0.59 48.88
N ASP A 148 48.08 -0.35 48.17
CA ASP A 148 46.77 -0.92 48.48
C ASP A 148 46.60 -2.37 47.98
N ALA A 149 47.36 -2.75 46.95
CA ALA A 149 47.37 -4.12 46.39
C ALA A 149 48.83 -4.63 46.19
N PRO A 150 49.55 -4.88 47.28
CA PRO A 150 50.98 -5.30 47.21
C PRO A 150 51.15 -6.71 46.58
N GLN A 151 50.09 -7.47 46.47
CA GLN A 151 50.07 -8.80 45.82
C GLN A 151 50.04 -8.76 44.30
N LEU A 152 49.82 -7.58 43.66
CA LEU A 152 49.86 -7.45 42.22
C LEU A 152 51.23 -7.79 41.65
N THR A 153 51.30 -8.77 40.78
CA THR A 153 52.54 -9.15 40.08
C THR A 153 52.88 -8.14 38.99
N VAL A 154 51.88 -7.55 38.33
CA VAL A 154 52.02 -6.51 37.33
C VAL A 154 51.21 -5.30 37.76
N ALA A 155 51.88 -4.27 38.27
CA ALA A 155 51.23 -3.08 38.76
C ALA A 155 51.03 -1.98 37.71
N SER A 156 51.64 -2.10 36.54
CA SER A 156 51.57 -1.08 35.47
C SER A 156 50.36 -1.28 34.50
N ARG A 157 49.75 -2.43 34.53
CA ARG A 157 48.68 -2.83 33.60
C ARG A 157 47.56 -3.56 34.34
N TYR A 158 46.37 -3.58 33.75
CA TYR A 158 45.21 -4.36 34.19
C TYR A 158 44.59 -5.07 33.00
N VAL A 159 43.75 -6.04 33.27
CA VAL A 159 42.93 -6.76 32.25
C VAL A 159 41.60 -6.08 32.17
N ASP A 160 41.24 -5.55 31.01
CA ASP A 160 39.90 -5.03 30.76
C ASP A 160 39.03 -6.08 30.07
N MET A 161 38.06 -6.58 30.80
CA MET A 161 37.02 -7.52 30.30
C MET A 161 35.67 -6.84 30.06
N VAL A 162 35.54 -5.57 30.50
CA VAL A 162 34.35 -4.75 30.28
C VAL A 162 34.26 -4.24 28.84
N GLY A 163 35.42 -3.89 28.27
CA GLY A 163 35.53 -3.37 26.91
C GLY A 163 35.04 -4.37 25.88
N ALA A 164 35.44 -5.65 25.98
CA ALA A 164 35.03 -6.70 25.08
C ALA A 164 33.50 -6.96 25.14
N HIS A 165 32.93 -6.93 26.34
CA HIS A 165 31.49 -7.07 26.55
C HIS A 165 30.70 -5.84 26.04
N ARG A 166 31.27 -4.63 26.22
CA ARG A 166 30.67 -3.39 25.76
C ARG A 166 30.61 -3.30 24.24
N ASP A 167 31.69 -3.74 23.55
CA ASP A 167 31.74 -3.78 22.09
C ASP A 167 30.72 -4.78 21.52
N GLY A 168 30.61 -5.98 22.08
CA GLY A 168 29.62 -6.97 21.69
C GLY A 168 28.20 -6.47 21.91
N ARG A 169 27.94 -5.83 23.07
CA ARG A 169 26.61 -5.26 23.38
C ARG A 169 26.24 -4.11 22.45
N ASN A 170 27.20 -3.23 22.10
CA ASN A 170 26.98 -2.15 21.17
C ASN A 170 26.68 -2.67 19.77
N GLN A 171 27.37 -3.72 19.33
CA GLN A 171 27.15 -4.35 18.04
C GLN A 171 25.78 -5.04 17.97
N THR A 172 25.36 -5.72 19.04
CA THR A 172 24.03 -6.34 19.16
C THR A 172 22.93 -5.28 19.13
N ASN A 173 23.10 -4.18 19.87
CA ASN A 173 22.15 -3.06 19.87
C ASN A 173 22.06 -2.37 18.51
N PHE A 174 23.20 -2.17 17.83
CA PHE A 174 23.24 -1.62 16.48
C PHE A 174 22.50 -2.54 15.49
N ASN A 175 22.77 -3.84 15.52
CA ASN A 175 22.12 -4.81 14.67
C ASN A 175 20.61 -4.86 14.93
N ALA A 176 20.18 -4.89 16.19
CA ALA A 176 18.75 -4.85 16.55
C ALA A 176 18.07 -3.57 16.07
N GLY A 177 18.73 -2.41 16.22
CA GLY A 177 18.25 -1.12 15.71
C GLY A 177 18.14 -1.11 14.20
N PHE A 178 19.13 -1.61 13.48
CA PHE A 178 19.13 -1.70 12.03
C PHE A 178 18.00 -2.62 11.50
N HIS A 179 17.78 -3.77 12.13
CA HIS A 179 16.72 -4.70 11.75
C HIS A 179 15.33 -4.11 12.03
N THR A 180 15.15 -3.45 13.17
CA THR A 180 13.91 -2.75 13.49
C THR A 180 13.61 -1.65 12.48
N PHE A 181 14.60 -0.84 12.13
CA PHE A 181 14.49 0.19 11.11
C PHE A 181 14.13 -0.40 9.74
N SER A 182 14.79 -1.49 9.33
CA SER A 182 14.53 -2.18 8.06
C SER A 182 13.10 -2.73 8.00
N LEU A 183 12.60 -3.30 9.09
CA LEU A 183 11.23 -3.78 9.20
C LEU A 183 10.22 -2.63 9.05
N VAL A 184 10.41 -1.55 9.79
CA VAL A 184 9.53 -0.37 9.74
C VAL A 184 9.56 0.27 8.35
N ALA A 185 10.75 0.42 7.75
CA ALA A 185 10.89 0.96 6.39
C ALA A 185 10.21 0.06 5.35
N GLY A 186 10.33 -1.27 5.47
CA GLY A 186 9.65 -2.24 4.61
C GLY A 186 8.13 -2.14 4.71
N LEU A 187 7.58 -2.08 5.92
CA LEU A 187 6.15 -1.89 6.15
C LEU A 187 5.64 -0.55 5.61
N ALA A 188 6.39 0.53 5.81
CA ALA A 188 6.06 1.85 5.28
C ALA A 188 6.04 1.86 3.74
N ALA A 189 7.02 1.18 3.10
CA ALA A 189 7.05 1.02 1.64
C ALA A 189 5.85 0.23 1.12
N LEU A 190 5.47 -0.87 1.77
CA LEU A 190 4.27 -1.65 1.43
C LEU A 190 2.99 -0.83 1.56
N MET A 191 2.84 -0.06 2.64
CA MET A 191 1.70 0.84 2.83
C MET A 191 1.67 1.92 1.75
N ALA A 192 2.80 2.52 1.40
CA ALA A 192 2.88 3.53 0.35
C ALA A 192 2.49 2.98 -1.02
N VAL A 193 2.90 1.75 -1.34
CA VAL A 193 2.48 1.05 -2.57
C VAL A 193 0.98 0.77 -2.54
N GLY A 194 0.45 0.26 -1.43
CA GLY A 194 -0.99 0.00 -1.23
C GLY A 194 -1.83 1.28 -1.41
N LEU A 195 -1.45 2.37 -0.77
CA LEU A 195 -2.14 3.67 -0.89
C LEU A 195 -2.07 4.24 -2.32
N ARG A 196 -0.93 4.06 -3.02
CA ARG A 196 -0.82 4.43 -4.44
C ARG A 196 -1.75 3.63 -5.33
N GLN A 197 -1.84 2.32 -5.10
CA GLN A 197 -2.76 1.45 -5.85
C GLN A 197 -4.21 1.82 -5.60
N GLU A 198 -4.58 2.06 -4.35
CA GLU A 198 -5.94 2.48 -3.98
C GLU A 198 -6.30 3.83 -4.62
N ARG A 199 -5.42 4.82 -4.59
CA ARG A 199 -5.61 6.10 -5.28
C ARG A 199 -5.75 5.96 -6.80
N LYS A 200 -4.95 5.08 -7.43
CA LYS A 200 -5.07 4.77 -8.87
C LYS A 200 -6.40 4.10 -9.19
N ARG A 201 -6.81 3.14 -8.35
CA ARG A 201 -8.10 2.45 -8.46
C ARG A 201 -9.26 3.42 -8.29
N GLU A 202 -9.20 4.28 -7.28
CA GLU A 202 -10.22 5.30 -7.02
C GLU A 202 -10.33 6.30 -8.18
N LYS A 203 -9.21 6.77 -8.73
CA LYS A 203 -9.19 7.60 -9.94
C LYS A 203 -9.83 6.90 -11.13
N LYS A 204 -9.56 5.60 -11.36
CA LYS A 204 -10.21 4.81 -12.42
C LYS A 204 -11.71 4.68 -12.16
N ILE A 205 -12.11 4.30 -10.96
CA ILE A 205 -13.52 4.17 -10.58
C ILE A 205 -14.29 5.47 -10.81
N ASN A 206 -13.69 6.60 -10.46
CA ASN A 206 -14.28 7.92 -10.57
C ASN A 206 -14.11 8.56 -11.96
N ALA A 207 -13.35 7.94 -12.86
CA ALA A 207 -13.15 8.46 -14.20
C ALA A 207 -14.44 8.53 -15.04
N SER A 208 -15.49 7.80 -14.71
CA SER A 208 -16.80 7.88 -15.37
C SER A 208 -17.76 8.90 -14.74
N LEU A 209 -17.35 9.60 -13.68
CA LEU A 209 -18.14 10.71 -13.12
C LEU A 209 -18.03 11.96 -13.98
N PRO A 210 -19.14 12.73 -14.16
CA PRO A 210 -19.08 14.04 -14.78
C PRO A 210 -18.28 15.01 -13.92
N ARG A 211 -17.50 15.92 -14.56
CA ARG A 211 -16.61 16.87 -13.90
C ARG A 211 -17.18 18.27 -13.75
N ASP A 212 -18.04 18.64 -14.69
CA ASP A 212 -18.64 19.97 -14.79
C ASP A 212 -20.12 19.90 -15.23
N ASP A 213 -20.75 21.05 -15.38
CA ASP A 213 -22.15 21.13 -15.77
C ASP A 213 -22.39 20.68 -17.22
N LEU A 214 -21.42 20.86 -18.13
CA LEU A 214 -21.51 20.34 -19.48
C LEU A 214 -21.58 18.80 -19.47
N GLU A 215 -20.64 18.17 -18.80
CA GLU A 215 -20.61 16.71 -18.69
C GLU A 215 -21.83 16.16 -17.92
N ARG A 216 -22.32 16.90 -16.91
CA ARG A 216 -23.56 16.55 -16.20
C ARG A 216 -24.78 16.63 -17.12
N TRP A 217 -24.86 17.63 -17.99
CA TRP A 217 -25.90 17.76 -18.98
C TRP A 217 -25.86 16.57 -19.95
N LEU A 218 -24.69 16.27 -20.51
CA LEU A 218 -24.49 15.15 -21.44
C LEU A 218 -24.85 13.81 -20.80
N THR A 219 -24.50 13.62 -19.53
CA THR A 219 -24.85 12.42 -18.76
C THR A 219 -26.37 12.37 -18.52
N GLY A 220 -27.02 13.53 -18.30
CA GLY A 220 -28.46 13.66 -18.10
C GLY A 220 -29.29 13.13 -19.26
N ALA A 221 -28.81 13.36 -20.49
CA ALA A 221 -29.49 12.91 -21.71
C ALA A 221 -29.67 11.39 -21.81
N CYS A 222 -28.88 10.59 -21.08
CA CYS A 222 -29.00 9.16 -20.99
C CYS A 222 -29.10 8.62 -19.55
N ALA A 223 -29.38 9.49 -18.57
CA ALA A 223 -29.31 9.13 -17.15
C ALA A 223 -30.33 8.02 -16.76
N ILE A 224 -31.53 8.01 -17.33
CA ILE A 224 -32.54 6.97 -17.08
C ILE A 224 -31.97 5.59 -17.44
N TRP A 225 -31.34 5.50 -18.60
CA TRP A 225 -30.72 4.25 -19.06
C TRP A 225 -29.46 3.94 -18.23
N GLY A 226 -28.59 4.92 -18.00
CA GLY A 226 -27.39 4.76 -17.21
C GLY A 226 -27.67 4.24 -15.80
N GLN A 227 -28.69 4.76 -15.10
CA GLN A 227 -29.09 4.26 -13.79
C GLN A 227 -29.72 2.88 -13.85
N PHE A 228 -30.43 2.55 -14.92
CA PHE A 228 -30.88 1.17 -15.15
C PHE A 228 -29.68 0.23 -15.31
N PHE A 229 -28.68 0.59 -16.12
CA PHE A 229 -27.46 -0.19 -16.31
C PHE A 229 -26.60 -0.31 -15.03
N ALA A 230 -26.63 0.69 -14.17
CA ALA A 230 -25.92 0.64 -12.90
C ALA A 230 -26.37 -0.53 -11.99
N GLN A 231 -27.60 -0.99 -12.14
CA GLN A 231 -28.14 -2.13 -11.37
C GLN A 231 -27.66 -3.49 -11.90
N LEU A 232 -27.21 -3.55 -13.15
CA LEU A 232 -26.90 -4.81 -13.83
C LEU A 232 -25.41 -5.16 -13.67
N GLY A 233 -25.12 -6.44 -13.55
CA GLY A 233 -23.76 -6.96 -13.70
C GLY A 233 -22.83 -6.81 -12.50
N ARG A 234 -23.30 -6.38 -11.31
CA ARG A 234 -22.47 -6.18 -10.12
C ARG A 234 -22.56 -7.27 -9.07
N THR A 235 -23.61 -8.03 -9.04
CA THR A 235 -23.78 -9.12 -8.07
C THR A 235 -23.23 -10.43 -8.63
N PRO A 236 -22.53 -11.26 -7.81
CA PRO A 236 -22.01 -12.55 -8.26
C PRO A 236 -23.12 -13.54 -8.69
N ASP A 237 -24.32 -13.37 -8.17
CA ASP A 237 -25.50 -14.20 -8.41
C ASP A 237 -26.38 -13.68 -9.57
N GLY A 238 -25.92 -12.65 -10.29
CA GLY A 238 -26.67 -12.06 -11.42
C GLY A 238 -27.91 -11.26 -11.03
N ARG A 239 -28.17 -11.07 -9.73
CA ARG A 239 -29.29 -10.25 -9.26
C ARG A 239 -29.04 -8.77 -9.49
N ARG A 240 -30.13 -8.01 -9.64
CA ARG A 240 -30.06 -6.55 -9.80
C ARG A 240 -29.70 -5.90 -8.46
N ASP A 241 -28.66 -5.08 -8.45
CA ASP A 241 -28.31 -4.26 -7.27
C ASP A 241 -29.09 -2.94 -7.29
N VAL A 242 -30.27 -2.94 -6.68
CA VAL A 242 -31.13 -1.75 -6.58
C VAL A 242 -30.43 -0.60 -5.83
N LYS A 243 -29.47 -0.88 -4.95
CA LYS A 243 -28.71 0.16 -4.27
C LYS A 243 -27.76 0.90 -5.23
N ALA A 244 -27.22 0.20 -6.23
CA ALA A 244 -26.38 0.81 -7.25
C ALA A 244 -27.13 1.87 -8.09
N ARG A 245 -28.45 1.77 -8.23
CA ARG A 245 -29.32 2.76 -8.88
C ARG A 245 -29.29 4.12 -8.16
N ARG A 246 -29.09 4.12 -6.86
CA ARG A 246 -28.99 5.35 -6.03
C ARG A 246 -27.57 5.90 -5.96
N GLY A 247 -26.62 5.23 -6.56
CA GLY A 247 -25.24 5.67 -6.66
C GLY A 247 -25.07 6.94 -7.54
N PRO A 248 -23.88 7.49 -7.63
CA PRO A 248 -23.64 8.70 -8.44
C PRO A 248 -23.94 8.44 -9.91
N ILE A 249 -24.46 9.45 -10.59
CA ILE A 249 -24.75 9.42 -12.02
C ILE A 249 -23.43 9.38 -12.78
N ARG A 250 -23.26 8.38 -13.66
CA ARG A 250 -22.01 8.11 -14.37
C ARG A 250 -22.25 7.96 -15.85
N PHE A 251 -21.26 8.34 -16.66
CA PHE A 251 -21.27 7.96 -18.07
C PHE A 251 -21.44 6.45 -18.22
N GLY A 252 -22.37 6.02 -19.08
CA GLY A 252 -22.67 4.61 -19.34
C GLY A 252 -23.21 3.82 -18.15
N GLY A 253 -23.43 4.45 -16.99
CA GLY A 253 -23.96 3.79 -15.78
C GLY A 253 -22.97 2.86 -15.08
N GLN A 254 -21.74 2.70 -15.55
CA GLN A 254 -20.74 1.79 -15.02
C GLN A 254 -19.49 2.49 -14.52
N GLN A 255 -18.74 1.85 -13.62
CA GLN A 255 -17.41 2.28 -13.20
C GLN A 255 -16.37 1.92 -14.28
N MET A 256 -15.32 2.71 -14.39
CA MET A 256 -14.21 2.39 -15.31
C MET A 256 -13.17 1.46 -14.68
N ASP A 257 -13.62 0.53 -13.84
CA ASP A 257 -12.79 -0.58 -13.38
C ASP A 257 -12.83 -1.76 -14.37
N GLY A 258 -11.99 -2.78 -14.13
CA GLY A 258 -11.92 -3.95 -15.02
C GLY A 258 -13.26 -4.71 -15.16
N LYS A 259 -14.09 -4.69 -14.12
CA LYS A 259 -15.42 -5.33 -14.16
C LYS A 259 -16.41 -4.53 -14.99
N GLY A 260 -16.48 -3.21 -14.78
CA GLY A 260 -17.37 -2.33 -15.54
C GLY A 260 -16.99 -2.30 -17.02
N GLN A 261 -15.70 -2.25 -17.35
CA GLN A 261 -15.22 -2.29 -18.74
C GLN A 261 -15.59 -3.61 -19.44
N SER A 262 -15.32 -4.75 -18.78
CA SER A 262 -15.61 -6.07 -19.35
C SER A 262 -17.11 -6.28 -19.54
N TYR A 263 -17.93 -5.85 -18.57
CA TYR A 263 -19.39 -5.89 -18.66
C TYR A 263 -19.89 -5.04 -19.84
N THR A 264 -19.41 -3.79 -19.93
CA THR A 264 -19.81 -2.86 -20.99
C THR A 264 -19.47 -3.38 -22.39
N ARG A 265 -18.24 -3.91 -22.57
CA ARG A 265 -17.83 -4.53 -23.85
C ARG A 265 -18.67 -5.73 -24.22
N ARG A 266 -19.05 -6.56 -23.23
CA ARG A 266 -19.92 -7.69 -23.47
C ARG A 266 -21.31 -7.22 -23.94
N VAL A 267 -21.93 -6.27 -23.27
CA VAL A 267 -23.23 -5.71 -23.65
C VAL A 267 -23.17 -5.08 -25.04
N LEU A 268 -22.12 -4.32 -25.35
CA LEU A 268 -21.95 -3.76 -26.70
C LEU A 268 -21.88 -4.84 -27.76
N LYS A 269 -21.21 -5.96 -27.50
CA LYS A 269 -21.10 -7.08 -28.44
C LYS A 269 -22.39 -7.88 -28.55
N GLU A 270 -22.99 -8.27 -27.41
CA GLU A 270 -24.13 -9.21 -27.38
C GLU A 270 -25.46 -8.53 -27.73
N ASP A 271 -25.71 -7.30 -27.25
CA ASP A 271 -26.99 -6.61 -27.40
C ASP A 271 -27.03 -5.64 -28.59
N TRP A 272 -25.82 -5.23 -29.09
CA TRP A 272 -25.69 -4.19 -30.12
C TRP A 272 -24.88 -4.62 -31.35
N GLU A 273 -24.25 -5.79 -31.32
CA GLU A 273 -23.34 -6.28 -32.36
C GLU A 273 -22.17 -5.31 -32.64
N ILE A 274 -21.75 -4.56 -31.61
CA ILE A 274 -20.67 -3.58 -31.68
C ILE A 274 -19.43 -4.19 -31.03
N GLU A 275 -18.41 -4.50 -31.83
CA GLU A 275 -17.19 -5.14 -31.33
C GLU A 275 -16.01 -4.17 -31.15
N ASN A 276 -16.05 -3.04 -31.81
CA ASN A 276 -14.96 -2.08 -31.83
C ASN A 276 -15.44 -0.62 -31.96
N ARG A 277 -14.49 0.31 -31.90
CA ARG A 277 -14.76 1.75 -31.99
C ARG A 277 -15.40 2.17 -33.32
N LYS A 278 -15.04 1.52 -34.44
CA LYS A 278 -15.56 1.86 -35.77
C LYS A 278 -17.04 1.55 -35.85
N ASP A 279 -17.43 0.33 -35.47
CA ASP A 279 -18.84 -0.11 -35.45
C ASP A 279 -19.68 0.83 -34.56
N LEU A 280 -19.12 1.23 -33.41
CA LEU A 280 -19.80 2.16 -32.50
C LEU A 280 -20.03 3.53 -33.14
N VAL A 281 -19.03 4.09 -33.81
CA VAL A 281 -19.18 5.39 -34.51
C VAL A 281 -20.22 5.32 -35.60
N GLU A 282 -20.17 4.29 -36.45
CA GLU A 282 -21.12 4.08 -37.55
C GLU A 282 -22.55 3.94 -37.02
N THR A 283 -22.73 3.17 -35.92
CA THR A 283 -24.04 2.98 -35.28
C THR A 283 -24.59 4.30 -34.71
N VAL A 284 -23.76 5.05 -34.01
CA VAL A 284 -24.16 6.36 -33.44
C VAL A 284 -24.51 7.35 -34.56
N GLU A 285 -23.72 7.44 -35.61
CA GLU A 285 -23.99 8.31 -36.76
C GLU A 285 -25.29 7.92 -37.47
N TYR A 286 -25.50 6.63 -37.71
CA TYR A 286 -26.75 6.14 -38.26
C TYR A 286 -27.98 6.55 -37.45
N MET A 287 -27.89 6.48 -36.11
CA MET A 287 -29.01 6.72 -35.18
C MET A 287 -29.22 8.20 -34.86
N SER A 288 -28.20 9.07 -34.96
CA SER A 288 -28.27 10.47 -34.54
C SER A 288 -28.34 11.48 -35.67
N ALA A 289 -27.88 11.14 -36.86
CA ALA A 289 -27.83 12.04 -38.03
C ALA A 289 -28.16 11.31 -39.36
N GLY A 290 -27.99 10.01 -39.41
CA GLY A 290 -28.17 9.21 -40.60
C GLY A 290 -29.63 8.74 -40.84
N PRO A 291 -29.80 7.72 -41.71
CA PRO A 291 -31.13 7.19 -42.09
C PRO A 291 -31.98 6.69 -40.92
N GLY A 292 -31.34 6.18 -39.85
CA GLY A 292 -32.06 5.74 -38.65
C GLY A 292 -32.78 6.88 -37.92
N PHE A 293 -32.19 8.11 -37.98
CA PHE A 293 -32.79 9.29 -37.40
C PHE A 293 -33.78 10.00 -38.33
N THR A 294 -33.41 10.21 -39.61
CA THR A 294 -34.19 10.97 -40.56
C THR A 294 -35.53 10.29 -40.92
N LYS A 295 -35.60 8.95 -40.79
CA LYS A 295 -36.81 8.16 -40.99
C LYS A 295 -37.72 8.09 -39.75
N CYS A 296 -37.35 8.72 -38.63
CA CYS A 296 -38.20 8.71 -37.44
C CYS A 296 -39.52 9.43 -37.69
N GLY A 297 -40.64 8.71 -37.66
CA GLY A 297 -41.98 9.23 -37.90
C GLY A 297 -42.62 9.97 -36.72
N SER A 298 -41.98 9.96 -35.52
CA SER A 298 -42.53 10.58 -34.33
C SER A 298 -41.43 11.20 -33.43
N GLN A 299 -41.82 12.14 -32.56
CA GLN A 299 -40.92 12.69 -31.56
C GLN A 299 -40.41 11.62 -30.57
N ALA A 300 -41.29 10.64 -30.20
CA ALA A 300 -40.92 9.51 -29.37
C ALA A 300 -39.79 8.67 -30.00
N ALA A 301 -39.90 8.37 -31.31
CA ALA A 301 -38.86 7.64 -32.03
C ALA A 301 -37.54 8.44 -32.09
N ARG A 302 -37.61 9.76 -32.30
CA ARG A 302 -36.40 10.63 -32.29
C ARG A 302 -35.74 10.66 -30.91
N ALA A 303 -36.49 10.87 -29.82
CA ALA A 303 -35.99 10.85 -28.47
C ALA A 303 -35.32 9.49 -28.15
N TRP A 304 -35.96 8.39 -28.53
CA TRP A 304 -35.42 7.06 -28.37
C TRP A 304 -34.06 6.88 -29.06
N GLN A 305 -33.95 7.30 -30.31
CA GLN A 305 -32.68 7.19 -31.06
C GLN A 305 -31.57 8.07 -30.48
N LEU A 306 -31.88 9.33 -30.16
CA LEU A 306 -30.87 10.26 -29.62
C LEU A 306 -30.37 9.84 -28.23
N CYS A 307 -31.27 9.42 -27.32
CA CYS A 307 -30.87 8.93 -26.00
C CYS A 307 -30.02 7.65 -26.07
N ARG A 308 -30.36 6.75 -27.02
CA ARG A 308 -29.55 5.54 -27.30
C ARG A 308 -28.17 5.90 -27.83
N SER A 309 -28.09 6.84 -28.76
CA SER A 309 -26.81 7.33 -29.30
C SER A 309 -25.92 7.90 -28.18
N MET A 310 -26.51 8.70 -27.29
CA MET A 310 -25.80 9.26 -26.12
C MET A 310 -25.30 8.14 -25.18
N GLN A 311 -26.16 7.14 -24.92
CA GLN A 311 -25.78 5.98 -24.09
C GLN A 311 -24.65 5.16 -24.72
N LEU A 312 -24.69 4.93 -26.03
CA LEU A 312 -23.64 4.20 -26.74
C LEU A 312 -22.31 4.95 -26.69
N LEU A 313 -22.28 6.27 -26.86
CA LEU A 313 -21.07 7.07 -26.69
C LEU A 313 -20.50 6.93 -25.27
N ALA A 314 -21.37 7.02 -24.26
CA ALA A 314 -20.96 6.84 -22.87
C ALA A 314 -20.43 5.42 -22.59
N MET A 315 -21.06 4.38 -23.17
CA MET A 315 -20.57 3.00 -23.08
C MET A 315 -19.23 2.81 -23.79
N GLY A 316 -19.01 3.41 -24.96
CA GLY A 316 -17.71 3.38 -25.65
C GLY A 316 -16.58 4.00 -24.83
N PHE A 317 -16.85 5.06 -24.09
CA PHE A 317 -15.92 5.65 -23.15
C PHE A 317 -15.60 4.69 -21.98
N VAL A 318 -16.61 4.10 -21.36
CA VAL A 318 -16.42 3.10 -20.29
C VAL A 318 -15.66 1.88 -20.81
N ALA A 319 -15.94 1.43 -22.05
CA ALA A 319 -15.22 0.35 -22.71
C ALA A 319 -13.74 0.67 -22.99
N GLY A 320 -13.34 1.96 -22.87
CA GLY A 320 -11.98 2.44 -23.13
C GLY A 320 -11.66 2.66 -24.60
N TRP A 321 -12.69 2.81 -25.45
CA TRP A 321 -12.52 3.06 -26.90
C TRP A 321 -12.39 4.54 -27.24
N TYR A 322 -12.82 5.44 -26.34
CA TYR A 322 -12.72 6.89 -26.50
C TYR A 322 -11.91 7.53 -25.36
N SER A 323 -11.24 8.62 -25.67
CA SER A 323 -10.81 9.56 -24.64
C SER A 323 -12.03 10.36 -24.11
N ARG A 324 -11.88 11.01 -22.97
CA ARG A 324 -12.92 11.85 -22.42
C ARG A 324 -13.25 13.04 -23.34
N GLU A 325 -12.24 13.64 -23.92
CA GLU A 325 -12.36 14.77 -24.85
C GLU A 325 -13.16 14.36 -26.09
N GLU A 326 -12.90 13.18 -26.59
CA GLU A 326 -13.65 12.63 -27.73
C GLU A 326 -15.10 12.31 -27.35
N LEU A 327 -15.34 11.72 -26.18
CA LEU A 327 -16.69 11.51 -25.65
C LEU A 327 -17.46 12.83 -25.62
N VAL A 328 -16.89 13.87 -24.94
CA VAL A 328 -17.56 15.18 -24.80
C VAL A 328 -17.84 15.79 -26.17
N ARG A 329 -16.86 15.82 -27.08
CA ARG A 329 -17.01 16.37 -28.41
C ARG A 329 -18.14 15.70 -29.20
N ARG A 330 -18.21 14.37 -29.22
CA ARG A 330 -19.25 13.61 -29.92
C ARG A 330 -20.61 13.73 -29.23
N SER A 331 -20.63 13.70 -27.91
CA SER A 331 -21.86 13.88 -27.14
C SER A 331 -22.45 15.28 -27.31
N CYS A 332 -21.64 16.32 -27.44
CA CYS A 332 -22.10 17.66 -27.77
C CYS A 332 -22.80 17.75 -29.14
N GLN A 333 -22.36 16.96 -30.13
CA GLN A 333 -23.03 16.88 -31.45
C GLN A 333 -24.45 16.30 -31.31
N VAL A 334 -24.57 15.16 -30.59
CA VAL A 334 -25.87 14.55 -30.33
C VAL A 334 -26.76 15.45 -29.44
N GLY A 335 -26.17 16.09 -28.43
CA GLY A 335 -26.85 17.01 -27.53
C GLY A 335 -27.44 18.22 -28.26
N ARG A 336 -26.72 18.82 -29.22
CA ARG A 336 -27.27 19.90 -30.06
C ARG A 336 -28.47 19.43 -30.86
N ALA A 337 -28.43 18.24 -31.47
CA ALA A 337 -29.58 17.68 -32.15
C ALA A 337 -30.77 17.48 -31.19
N MET A 338 -30.51 17.11 -29.91
CA MET A 338 -31.57 17.08 -28.89
C MET A 338 -32.18 18.46 -28.65
N GLN A 339 -31.36 19.50 -28.48
CA GLN A 339 -31.84 20.89 -28.26
C GLN A 339 -32.59 21.46 -29.47
N GLU A 340 -32.29 21.02 -30.68
CA GLU A 340 -33.02 21.39 -31.90
C GLU A 340 -34.43 20.77 -31.95
N HIS A 341 -34.59 19.53 -31.44
CA HIS A 341 -35.84 18.80 -31.56
C HIS A 341 -36.73 18.83 -30.31
N PHE A 342 -36.17 19.14 -29.14
CA PHE A 342 -36.87 19.16 -27.86
C PHE A 342 -36.63 20.51 -27.15
N ARG A 343 -37.58 20.89 -26.30
CA ARG A 343 -37.57 22.22 -25.62
C ARG A 343 -37.26 22.10 -24.12
N SER A 344 -37.27 20.90 -23.56
CA SER A 344 -37.05 20.67 -22.13
C SER A 344 -36.60 19.26 -21.85
N TRP A 345 -36.07 19.05 -20.64
CA TRP A 345 -35.75 17.73 -20.12
C TRP A 345 -36.99 16.82 -20.07
N ASP A 346 -38.16 17.38 -19.67
CA ASP A 346 -39.39 16.59 -19.56
C ASP A 346 -39.83 16.13 -20.93
N GLU A 347 -39.76 16.96 -21.95
CA GLU A 347 -40.14 16.58 -23.33
C GLU A 347 -39.21 15.46 -23.86
N LEU A 348 -37.90 15.59 -23.68
CA LEU A 348 -36.96 14.55 -24.08
C LEU A 348 -37.17 13.23 -23.32
N CYS A 349 -37.29 13.29 -21.99
CA CYS A 349 -37.42 12.12 -21.16
C CYS A 349 -38.76 11.40 -21.38
N GLN A 350 -39.86 12.15 -21.54
CA GLN A 350 -41.15 11.56 -21.89
C GLN A 350 -41.09 10.91 -23.27
N GLY A 351 -40.52 11.59 -24.27
CA GLY A 351 -40.33 11.01 -25.60
C GLY A 351 -39.49 9.74 -25.58
N PHE A 352 -38.42 9.72 -24.75
CA PHE A 352 -37.61 8.50 -24.55
C PHE A 352 -38.44 7.36 -23.95
N LEU A 353 -39.27 7.62 -22.93
CA LEU A 353 -40.10 6.62 -22.28
C LEU A 353 -41.16 6.05 -23.25
N ASP A 354 -41.76 6.91 -24.05
CA ASP A 354 -42.76 6.51 -25.06
C ASP A 354 -42.14 5.71 -26.20
N GLY A 355 -40.95 6.12 -26.66
CA GLY A 355 -40.17 5.40 -27.65
C GLY A 355 -39.68 4.03 -27.16
N PHE A 356 -39.26 3.96 -25.90
CA PHE A 356 -38.93 2.69 -25.23
C PHE A 356 -40.14 1.74 -25.17
N PHE A 357 -41.29 2.28 -24.75
CA PHE A 357 -42.52 1.48 -24.69
C PHE A 357 -42.91 0.93 -26.06
N ALA A 358 -42.91 1.78 -27.09
CA ALA A 358 -43.24 1.37 -28.45
C ALA A 358 -42.32 0.24 -28.96
N TRP A 359 -41.00 0.41 -28.76
CA TRP A 359 -40.02 -0.61 -29.11
C TRP A 359 -40.24 -1.90 -28.33
N ARG A 360 -40.41 -1.82 -27.01
CA ARG A 360 -40.52 -2.98 -26.12
C ARG A 360 -41.82 -3.77 -26.39
N SER A 361 -42.92 -3.05 -26.62
CA SER A 361 -44.24 -3.67 -26.94
C SER A 361 -44.18 -4.49 -28.23
N GLY A 362 -43.47 -3.97 -29.23
CA GLY A 362 -43.28 -4.69 -30.50
C GLY A 362 -42.40 -5.93 -30.38
N ALA A 363 -41.42 -5.91 -29.48
CA ALA A 363 -40.47 -7.01 -29.31
C ALA A 363 -40.93 -8.10 -28.31
N PHE A 364 -41.62 -7.72 -27.22
CA PHE A 364 -41.88 -8.60 -26.07
C PHE A 364 -43.34 -8.61 -25.60
N GLY A 365 -44.21 -7.84 -26.24
CA GLY A 365 -45.61 -7.69 -25.85
C GLY A 365 -45.89 -6.55 -24.87
N VAL A 366 -47.16 -6.15 -24.79
CA VAL A 366 -47.61 -4.95 -24.06
C VAL A 366 -47.42 -5.06 -22.55
N GLU A 367 -47.70 -6.22 -21.97
CA GLU A 367 -47.62 -6.45 -20.52
C GLU A 367 -46.15 -6.33 -20.03
N ASP A 368 -45.22 -7.00 -20.72
CA ASP A 368 -43.80 -6.90 -20.42
C ASP A 368 -43.31 -5.45 -20.58
N ALA A 369 -43.74 -4.77 -21.66
CA ALA A 369 -43.38 -3.37 -21.91
C ALA A 369 -43.89 -2.44 -20.82
N GLN A 370 -45.11 -2.64 -20.28
CA GLN A 370 -45.64 -1.85 -19.17
C GLN A 370 -44.84 -2.00 -17.90
N ALA A 371 -44.52 -3.23 -17.51
CA ALA A 371 -43.68 -3.50 -16.32
C ALA A 371 -42.31 -2.85 -16.44
N ALA A 372 -41.62 -3.01 -17.58
CA ALA A 372 -40.33 -2.43 -17.85
C ALA A 372 -40.36 -0.90 -17.94
N LEU A 373 -41.46 -0.32 -18.49
CA LEU A 373 -41.66 1.13 -18.53
C LEU A 373 -41.84 1.71 -17.13
N GLN A 374 -42.59 1.02 -16.26
CA GLN A 374 -42.81 1.50 -14.90
C GLN A 374 -41.48 1.61 -14.13
N GLU A 375 -40.58 0.65 -14.27
CA GLU A 375 -39.26 0.71 -13.68
C GLU A 375 -38.48 1.96 -14.14
N ARG A 376 -38.55 2.32 -15.42
CA ARG A 376 -37.87 3.48 -15.98
C ARG A 376 -38.51 4.81 -15.56
N ARG A 377 -39.81 4.82 -15.40
CA ARG A 377 -40.54 5.96 -14.82
C ARG A 377 -40.13 6.20 -13.35
N ASP A 378 -39.94 5.13 -12.59
CA ASP A 378 -39.51 5.23 -11.22
C ASP A 378 -38.08 5.77 -11.14
N ILE A 379 -37.18 5.30 -12.02
CA ILE A 379 -35.82 5.87 -12.14
C ILE A 379 -35.86 7.36 -12.48
N TYR A 380 -36.72 7.76 -13.43
CA TYR A 380 -36.85 9.17 -13.83
C TYR A 380 -37.31 10.05 -12.65
N ARG A 381 -38.36 9.62 -11.92
CA ARG A 381 -38.84 10.33 -10.72
C ARG A 381 -37.79 10.44 -9.64
N GLU A 382 -37.03 9.37 -9.39
CA GLU A 382 -35.91 9.40 -8.44
C GLU A 382 -34.82 10.39 -8.87
N LEU A 383 -34.44 10.38 -10.15
CA LEU A 383 -33.46 11.31 -10.70
C LEU A 383 -33.88 12.78 -10.56
N GLN A 384 -35.15 13.11 -10.80
CA GLN A 384 -35.69 14.47 -10.63
C GLN A 384 -35.56 14.99 -9.20
N GLN A 385 -35.71 14.10 -8.20
CA GLN A 385 -35.67 14.45 -6.78
C GLN A 385 -34.27 14.62 -6.22
N ARG A 386 -33.25 14.14 -6.91
CA ARG A 386 -31.85 14.15 -6.42
C ARG A 386 -31.26 15.55 -6.36
N PRO A 387 -30.43 15.87 -5.35
CA PRO A 387 -29.69 17.12 -5.30
C PRO A 387 -28.72 17.31 -6.47
N ASP A 388 -28.11 16.20 -6.92
CA ASP A 388 -27.15 16.14 -8.04
C ASP A 388 -27.83 15.86 -9.39
N SER A 389 -29.15 16.03 -9.48
CA SER A 389 -29.92 15.78 -10.70
C SER A 389 -29.40 16.62 -11.87
N PRO A 390 -29.11 16.02 -13.03
CA PRO A 390 -28.77 16.76 -14.24
C PRO A 390 -29.96 17.57 -14.77
N TYR A 391 -31.19 17.20 -14.43
CA TYR A 391 -32.44 17.85 -14.88
C TYR A 391 -32.69 19.20 -14.21
N ARG A 392 -31.83 19.61 -13.24
CA ARG A 392 -31.81 20.97 -12.67
C ARG A 392 -30.99 21.94 -13.50
N LEU A 393 -30.18 21.45 -14.44
CA LEU A 393 -29.45 22.30 -15.37
C LEU A 393 -30.36 22.86 -16.43
N SER A 394 -30.04 24.03 -16.92
CA SER A 394 -30.75 24.63 -18.05
C SER A 394 -30.72 23.68 -19.24
N TRP A 395 -31.89 23.47 -19.84
CA TRP A 395 -31.97 22.69 -21.08
C TRP A 395 -31.10 23.33 -22.19
N TYR A 396 -31.07 24.66 -22.27
CA TYR A 396 -30.30 25.41 -23.25
C TYR A 396 -28.88 25.73 -22.81
N LEU A 397 -28.29 24.89 -21.93
CA LEU A 397 -26.86 25.02 -21.62
C LEU A 397 -26.06 24.98 -22.92
N PRO A 398 -25.10 25.90 -23.16
CA PRO A 398 -24.25 25.89 -24.35
C PRO A 398 -23.39 24.64 -24.40
N LEU A 399 -23.57 23.82 -25.45
CA LEU A 399 -22.85 22.54 -25.61
C LEU A 399 -21.56 22.74 -26.45
N ASN A 400 -20.62 23.53 -25.92
CA ASN A 400 -19.34 23.80 -26.57
C ASN A 400 -18.22 22.99 -25.89
N PRO A 401 -17.56 22.06 -26.57
CA PRO A 401 -16.49 21.24 -26.01
C PRO A 401 -15.23 22.05 -25.64
N GLU A 402 -15.08 23.28 -26.19
CA GLU A 402 -13.95 24.18 -25.89
C GLU A 402 -14.12 24.98 -24.59
N SER A 403 -15.27 24.94 -23.96
CA SER A 403 -15.59 25.59 -22.69
C SER A 403 -15.13 24.82 -21.45
N GLY A 404 -14.22 23.88 -21.59
CA GLY A 404 -13.60 23.15 -20.47
C GLY A 404 -12.84 24.07 -19.51
N PRO A 405 -12.50 23.64 -18.28
CA PRO A 405 -11.98 24.47 -17.19
C PRO A 405 -10.63 25.19 -17.41
N GLY A 406 -10.18 25.31 -18.67
CA GLY A 406 -9.04 26.12 -19.09
C GLY A 406 -9.38 27.37 -19.91
N GLY A 407 -10.64 27.56 -20.33
CA GLY A 407 -11.11 28.75 -21.01
C GLY A 407 -11.57 29.81 -19.98
N SER A 408 -10.78 30.85 -19.81
CA SER A 408 -11.07 32.05 -19.01
C SER A 408 -12.52 32.48 -19.14
N SER A 409 -13.35 32.20 -18.14
CA SER A 409 -14.51 33.00 -17.84
C SER A 409 -14.44 33.47 -16.40
N ALA A 410 -14.71 34.73 -16.18
CA ALA A 410 -14.60 35.48 -14.95
C ALA A 410 -15.04 34.71 -13.70
N ARG A 411 -14.21 34.76 -12.64
CA ARG A 411 -14.56 34.28 -11.30
C ARG A 411 -15.93 34.83 -10.87
N PRO A 412 -16.81 33.97 -10.36
CA PRO A 412 -18.09 34.40 -9.87
C PRO A 412 -17.94 35.42 -8.73
N ALA A 413 -18.80 36.41 -8.68
CA ALA A 413 -18.74 37.60 -7.80
C ALA A 413 -18.88 37.30 -6.29
N TRP A 414 -18.94 36.01 -5.87
CA TRP A 414 -19.05 35.61 -4.46
C TRP A 414 -17.69 35.22 -3.82
N GLU A 415 -16.59 35.29 -4.58
CA GLU A 415 -15.21 35.12 -4.09
C GLU A 415 -14.49 36.47 -3.79
N LYS A 416 -15.23 37.51 -3.51
CA LYS A 416 -14.66 38.80 -3.00
C LYS A 416 -15.02 38.98 -1.54
#